data_b341427f71beabfe1f1c3a99218f94b3
#
_entry.id   b341427f71beabfe1f1c3a99218f94b3
#
_cell.length_a   1.000
_cell.length_b   1.000
_cell.length_c   1.000
_cell.angle_alpha   90.00
_cell.angle_beta   90.00
_cell.angle_gamma   90.00
#
_symmetry.space_group_name_H-M   'P 1'
#
loop_
_entity.id
_entity.type
_entity.pdbx_description
1 polymer ?
#
loop_
_entity_poly.entity_id
_entity_poly.type
_entity_poly.pdbx_seq_one_letter_code
_entity_poly.pdbx_strand_id
1 'polypeptide(L)'
;AIGKKHGMVQLVQLSQPGRQCPKGLNKETVAPSAVPFSPALSMSFGTPRALREDEILDIIQRFATSAAICEKAGFEGVQLHGAHGYLISELLSPLTNKRTDQWGGSIENRTRFLLEIYKAVRAATSENFIISVKLNSADFQKGGITEEEVISVFKAIDEAGIDLIEISGGTYEAPAMAGAKSNQRKESTIAREAYFLDFAEKIRKEVKCKLMVTGGFRTVKGMNAALESGACDFIGI
;
A
#
# COMPACT_ATOMS: atom_id res chain seq x y z
N ALA A 1 2.92 17.65 -18.37
CA ALA A 1 3.21 18.06 -19.70
C ALA A 1 2.67 17.11 -20.78
N ILE A 2 3.38 16.05 -21.22
CA ILE A 2 2.87 15.21 -22.34
C ILE A 2 1.58 14.45 -21.96
N GLY A 3 1.52 13.85 -20.78
CA GLY A 3 0.34 13.12 -20.31
C GLY A 3 -0.94 13.98 -20.26
N LYS A 4 -0.82 15.25 -19.89
CA LYS A 4 -1.96 16.17 -19.79
C LYS A 4 -2.59 16.55 -21.13
N LYS A 5 -1.86 16.42 -22.25
CA LYS A 5 -2.38 16.76 -23.58
C LYS A 5 -3.62 15.95 -23.98
N HIS A 6 -3.83 14.79 -23.36
CA HIS A 6 -4.91 13.85 -23.68
C HIS A 6 -5.85 13.61 -22.50
N GLY A 7 -5.90 14.53 -21.53
CA GLY A 7 -6.80 14.42 -20.36
C GLY A 7 -6.43 13.34 -19.34
N MET A 8 -5.17 12.89 -19.34
CA MET A 8 -4.68 11.89 -18.37
C MET A 8 -4.59 12.52 -16.99
N VAL A 9 -5.13 11.84 -15.98
CA VAL A 9 -4.94 12.15 -14.56
C VAL A 9 -3.59 11.56 -14.12
N GLN A 10 -2.74 12.39 -13.51
CA GLN A 10 -1.39 12.01 -13.11
C GLN A 10 -1.25 12.07 -11.58
N LEU A 11 -1.00 10.93 -10.97
CA LEU A 11 -0.71 10.82 -9.54
C LEU A 11 0.77 10.51 -9.31
N VAL A 12 1.35 11.09 -8.26
CA VAL A 12 2.70 10.76 -7.81
C VAL A 12 2.62 9.78 -6.65
N GLN A 13 3.27 8.62 -6.78
CA GLN A 13 3.34 7.69 -5.66
C GLN A 13 4.39 8.15 -4.65
N LEU A 14 3.97 8.38 -3.40
CA LEU A 14 4.82 8.74 -2.28
C LEU A 14 5.14 7.49 -1.46
N SER A 15 6.41 7.25 -1.18
CA SER A 15 6.87 6.07 -0.44
C SER A 15 7.99 6.41 0.53
N GLN A 16 8.00 5.70 1.66
CA GLN A 16 9.13 5.63 2.58
C GLN A 16 9.53 4.15 2.70
N PRO A 17 10.78 3.78 2.38
CA PRO A 17 11.16 2.38 2.19
C PRO A 17 11.18 1.54 3.49
N GLY A 18 11.20 2.15 4.67
CA GLY A 18 11.33 1.40 5.91
C GLY A 18 12.59 0.54 5.93
N ARG A 19 12.49 -0.70 6.40
CA ARG A 19 13.59 -1.67 6.41
C ARG A 19 14.04 -2.11 5.00
N GLN A 20 13.25 -1.82 3.97
CA GLN A 20 13.57 -2.07 2.56
C GLN A 20 14.49 -1.00 1.94
N CYS A 21 15.06 -0.12 2.77
CA CYS A 21 16.12 0.77 2.31
C CYS A 21 17.40 -0.06 2.05
N PRO A 22 17.92 -0.09 0.83
CA PRO A 22 19.17 -0.82 0.52
C PRO A 22 20.36 -0.33 1.35
N LYS A 23 21.24 -1.24 1.72
CA LYS A 23 22.49 -0.89 2.40
C LYS A 23 23.27 0.16 1.61
N GLY A 24 23.82 1.12 2.31
CA GLY A 24 24.68 2.15 1.72
C GLY A 24 23.96 3.38 1.17
N LEU A 25 22.63 3.35 1.02
CA LEU A 25 21.86 4.56 0.65
C LEU A 25 21.72 5.54 1.81
N ASN A 26 21.46 5.03 3.00
CA ASN A 26 21.35 5.83 4.22
C ASN A 26 22.34 5.34 5.28
N LYS A 27 22.74 6.23 6.19
CA LYS A 27 23.58 5.88 7.33
C LYS A 27 22.90 4.88 8.25
N GLU A 28 21.58 5.03 8.43
CA GLU A 28 20.74 4.15 9.23
C GLU A 28 19.48 3.75 8.45
N THR A 29 19.08 2.50 8.59
CA THR A 29 17.77 2.02 8.15
C THR A 29 16.82 2.08 9.35
N VAL A 30 15.61 2.59 9.14
CA VAL A 30 14.58 2.72 10.17
C VAL A 30 13.34 1.93 9.80
N ALA A 31 12.63 1.43 10.82
CA ALA A 31 11.40 0.66 10.68
C ALA A 31 10.51 0.86 11.93
N PRO A 32 9.28 0.35 11.98
CA PRO A 32 8.47 0.40 13.19
C PRO A 32 9.17 -0.26 14.39
N SER A 33 9.89 -1.36 14.12
CA SER A 33 10.65 -2.12 15.11
C SER A 33 11.94 -2.69 14.49
N ALA A 34 12.91 -3.05 15.32
CA ALA A 34 14.20 -3.58 14.88
C ALA A 34 14.11 -5.05 14.43
N VAL A 35 13.24 -5.33 13.45
CA VAL A 35 13.04 -6.67 12.90
C VAL A 35 13.87 -6.82 11.62
N PRO A 36 14.93 -7.64 11.62
CA PRO A 36 15.76 -7.84 10.44
C PRO A 36 15.04 -8.65 9.36
N PHE A 37 15.55 -8.61 8.15
CA PHE A 37 15.18 -9.56 7.10
C PHE A 37 15.73 -10.96 7.37
N SER A 38 15.15 -11.95 6.67
CA SER A 38 15.73 -13.29 6.59
C SER A 38 17.18 -13.25 6.08
N PRO A 39 18.01 -14.27 6.38
CA PRO A 39 19.40 -14.31 5.95
C PRO A 39 19.60 -14.09 4.44
N ALA A 40 18.66 -14.57 3.62
CA ALA A 40 18.72 -14.43 2.17
C ALA A 40 18.69 -12.96 1.70
N LEU A 41 17.95 -12.11 2.38
CA LEU A 41 17.81 -10.68 2.05
C LEU A 41 18.76 -9.78 2.86
N SER A 42 19.34 -10.30 3.94
CA SER A 42 20.24 -9.54 4.81
C SER A 42 21.51 -9.03 4.12
N MET A 43 21.88 -9.61 2.97
CA MET A 43 22.99 -9.10 2.14
C MET A 43 22.66 -7.72 1.53
N SER A 44 21.41 -7.51 1.11
CA SER A 44 20.94 -6.29 0.45
C SER A 44 20.41 -5.25 1.44
N PHE A 45 19.87 -5.69 2.58
CA PHE A 45 19.22 -4.83 3.56
C PHE A 45 19.87 -4.95 4.93
N GLY A 46 20.01 -3.82 5.63
CA GLY A 46 20.52 -3.78 7.00
C GLY A 46 19.47 -4.14 8.03
N THR A 47 19.91 -4.46 9.26
CA THR A 47 19.00 -4.51 10.41
C THR A 47 18.51 -3.09 10.71
N PRO A 48 17.20 -2.85 10.69
CA PRO A 48 16.69 -1.52 10.96
C PRO A 48 16.75 -1.19 12.45
N ARG A 49 16.83 0.09 12.76
CA ARG A 49 16.56 0.64 14.09
C ARG A 49 15.06 0.96 14.20
N ALA A 50 14.47 0.75 15.39
CA ALA A 50 13.11 1.20 15.65
C ALA A 50 13.00 2.74 15.56
N LEU A 51 11.94 3.23 14.90
CA LEU A 51 11.60 4.65 14.88
C LEU A 51 11.22 5.14 16.27
N ARG A 52 11.69 6.34 16.63
CA ARG A 52 11.16 7.10 17.76
C ARG A 52 9.85 7.78 17.36
N GLU A 53 9.08 8.21 18.34
CA GLU A 53 7.78 8.88 18.08
C GLU A 53 7.95 10.20 17.34
N ASP A 54 8.96 11.01 17.72
CA ASP A 54 9.27 12.27 17.03
C ASP A 54 9.61 12.05 15.54
N GLU A 55 10.28 10.95 15.21
CA GLU A 55 10.58 10.56 13.83
C GLU A 55 9.34 10.10 13.06
N ILE A 56 8.41 9.40 13.72
CA ILE A 56 7.12 9.02 13.11
C ILE A 56 6.34 10.28 12.74
N LEU A 57 6.26 11.26 13.64
CA LEU A 57 5.57 12.53 13.41
C LEU A 57 6.24 13.34 12.29
N ASP A 58 7.58 13.40 12.25
CA ASP A 58 8.33 14.03 11.17
C ASP A 58 8.05 13.38 9.81
N ILE A 59 8.00 12.04 9.75
CA ILE A 59 7.69 11.33 8.50
C ILE A 59 6.26 11.66 8.03
N ILE A 60 5.27 11.70 8.92
CA ILE A 60 3.89 12.12 8.59
C ILE A 60 3.91 13.51 7.95
N GLN A 61 4.63 14.46 8.55
CA GLN A 61 4.74 15.82 8.02
C GLN A 61 5.45 15.87 6.66
N ARG A 62 6.44 15.00 6.42
CA ARG A 62 7.11 14.90 5.12
C ARG A 62 6.18 14.39 4.01
N PHE A 63 5.28 13.44 4.30
CA PHE A 63 4.25 13.04 3.34
C PHE A 63 3.34 14.22 2.96
N ALA A 64 2.88 15.00 3.95
CA ALA A 64 2.07 16.20 3.72
C ALA A 64 2.79 17.24 2.86
N THR A 65 4.05 17.54 3.22
CA THR A 65 4.89 18.48 2.47
C THR A 65 5.11 18.02 1.02
N SER A 66 5.38 16.72 0.84
CA SER A 66 5.59 16.15 -0.50
C SER A 66 4.32 16.25 -1.36
N ALA A 67 3.14 15.98 -0.77
CA ALA A 67 1.87 16.11 -1.47
C ALA A 67 1.58 17.56 -1.89
N ALA A 68 1.80 18.53 -1.01
CA ALA A 68 1.67 19.96 -1.33
C ALA A 68 2.62 20.41 -2.46
N ILE A 69 3.84 19.86 -2.50
CA ILE A 69 4.79 20.11 -3.60
C ILE A 69 4.27 19.51 -4.90
N CYS A 70 3.72 18.29 -4.86
CA CYS A 70 3.13 17.64 -6.05
C CYS A 70 1.95 18.45 -6.59
N GLU A 71 1.05 18.92 -5.74
CA GLU A 71 -0.07 19.78 -6.14
C GLU A 71 0.43 21.09 -6.77
N LYS A 72 1.38 21.77 -6.12
CA LYS A 72 2.00 22.99 -6.65
C LYS A 72 2.70 22.77 -8.00
N ALA A 73 3.26 21.57 -8.21
CA ALA A 73 3.87 21.18 -9.48
C ALA A 73 2.83 20.85 -10.56
N GLY A 74 1.54 20.81 -10.20
CA GLY A 74 0.42 20.62 -11.11
C GLY A 74 0.04 19.16 -11.34
N PHE A 75 0.40 18.23 -10.47
CA PHE A 75 -0.18 16.89 -10.46
C PHE A 75 -1.61 16.92 -9.91
N GLU A 76 -2.45 16.01 -10.35
CA GLU A 76 -3.85 15.93 -9.93
C GLU A 76 -4.01 15.22 -8.57
N GLY A 77 -2.98 14.52 -8.10
CA GLY A 77 -3.04 13.83 -6.83
C GLY A 77 -1.75 13.09 -6.47
N VAL A 78 -1.85 12.38 -5.35
CA VAL A 78 -0.80 11.47 -4.87
C VAL A 78 -1.37 10.12 -4.53
N GLN A 79 -0.51 9.09 -4.57
CA GLN A 79 -0.80 7.78 -4.03
C GLN A 79 0.13 7.47 -2.87
N LEU A 80 -0.43 7.17 -1.71
CA LEU A 80 0.32 6.69 -0.55
C LEU A 80 0.70 5.22 -0.75
N HIS A 81 1.98 4.90 -0.72
CA HIS A 81 2.43 3.52 -0.88
C HIS A 81 2.36 2.77 0.45
N GLY A 82 1.20 2.15 0.71
CA GLY A 82 0.91 1.37 1.92
C GLY A 82 1.04 -0.15 1.74
N ALA A 83 1.74 -0.60 0.71
CA ALA A 83 1.86 -2.02 0.34
C ALA A 83 3.32 -2.49 0.28
N HIS A 84 3.51 -3.77 -0.02
CA HIS A 84 4.75 -4.44 -0.44
C HIS A 84 5.88 -4.41 0.61
N GLY A 85 5.57 -4.20 1.88
CA GLY A 85 6.57 -4.20 2.96
C GLY A 85 7.35 -2.90 3.08
N TYR A 86 6.87 -1.78 2.52
CA TYR A 86 7.38 -0.44 2.81
C TYR A 86 6.81 0.09 4.12
N LEU A 87 7.26 1.23 4.61
CA LEU A 87 7.03 1.67 6.00
C LEU A 87 5.57 1.65 6.45
N ILE A 88 4.62 2.11 5.63
CA ILE A 88 3.18 2.06 5.99
C ILE A 88 2.72 0.60 6.13
N SER A 89 3.10 -0.26 5.18
CA SER A 89 2.83 -1.70 5.24
C SER A 89 3.48 -2.37 6.45
N GLU A 90 4.70 -1.96 6.80
CA GLU A 90 5.40 -2.45 7.98
C GLU A 90 4.69 -2.10 9.29
N LEU A 91 4.10 -0.89 9.36
CA LEU A 91 3.32 -0.47 10.55
C LEU A 91 2.01 -1.24 10.67
N LEU A 92 1.38 -1.60 9.56
CA LEU A 92 0.17 -2.41 9.53
C LEU A 92 0.41 -3.87 9.92
N SER A 93 1.55 -4.45 9.51
CA SER A 93 1.84 -5.87 9.71
C SER A 93 2.35 -6.19 11.11
N PRO A 94 1.76 -7.18 11.81
CA PRO A 94 2.25 -7.63 13.11
C PRO A 94 3.59 -8.38 13.03
N LEU A 95 4.04 -8.74 11.81
CA LEU A 95 5.36 -9.36 11.61
C LEU A 95 6.49 -8.36 11.80
N THR A 96 6.29 -7.12 11.37
CA THR A 96 7.30 -6.05 11.36
C THR A 96 7.08 -5.00 12.42
N ASN A 97 5.84 -4.82 12.88
CA ASN A 97 5.49 -3.90 13.95
C ASN A 97 5.33 -4.66 15.28
N LYS A 98 6.36 -4.57 16.15
CA LYS A 98 6.39 -5.13 17.49
C LYS A 98 6.24 -4.07 18.58
N ARG A 99 5.76 -2.88 18.21
CA ARG A 99 5.57 -1.76 19.13
C ARG A 99 4.43 -2.05 20.12
N THR A 100 4.55 -1.48 21.31
CA THR A 100 3.55 -1.56 22.39
C THR A 100 2.96 -0.21 22.76
N ASP A 101 3.34 0.84 22.01
CA ASP A 101 2.81 2.19 22.14
C ASP A 101 1.60 2.41 21.21
N GLN A 102 1.16 3.65 21.09
CA GLN A 102 0.02 4.03 20.26
C GLN A 102 0.16 3.74 18.75
N TRP A 103 1.35 3.33 18.28
CA TRP A 103 1.66 3.02 16.89
C TRP A 103 1.72 1.51 16.62
N GLY A 104 1.44 0.66 17.64
CA GLY A 104 1.53 -0.79 17.52
C GLY A 104 0.56 -1.54 18.43
N GLY A 105 0.62 -2.87 18.41
CA GLY A 105 -0.30 -3.74 19.14
C GLY A 105 -1.60 -3.95 18.37
N SER A 106 -2.71 -3.33 18.78
CA SER A 106 -4.02 -3.50 18.12
C SER A 106 -4.03 -3.01 16.68
N ILE A 107 -4.99 -3.48 15.88
CA ILE A 107 -5.10 -3.06 14.47
C ILE A 107 -5.40 -1.56 14.36
N GLU A 108 -6.15 -0.99 15.28
CA GLU A 108 -6.45 0.45 15.33
C GLU A 108 -5.16 1.27 15.49
N ASN A 109 -4.27 0.84 16.40
CA ASN A 109 -2.98 1.48 16.60
C ASN A 109 -2.06 1.30 15.39
N ARG A 110 -2.03 0.11 14.79
CA ARG A 110 -1.23 -0.15 13.59
C ARG A 110 -1.74 0.63 12.37
N THR A 111 -3.03 0.91 12.29
CA THR A 111 -3.65 1.72 11.23
C THR A 111 -3.43 3.22 11.43
N ARG A 112 -3.19 3.66 12.66
CA ARG A 112 -3.04 5.08 13.04
C ARG A 112 -2.07 5.84 12.14
N PHE A 113 -0.92 5.27 11.83
CA PHE A 113 0.08 5.94 11.00
C PHE A 113 -0.44 6.28 9.60
N LEU A 114 -1.14 5.37 8.96
CA LEU A 114 -1.77 5.60 7.66
C LEU A 114 -2.83 6.71 7.76
N LEU A 115 -3.68 6.66 8.78
CA LEU A 115 -4.73 7.66 8.97
C LEU A 115 -4.17 9.05 9.26
N GLU A 116 -3.12 9.15 10.06
CA GLU A 116 -2.46 10.44 10.35
C GLU A 116 -1.74 11.00 9.11
N ILE A 117 -1.11 10.17 8.27
CA ILE A 117 -0.59 10.59 6.97
C ILE A 117 -1.73 11.13 6.10
N TYR A 118 -2.82 10.39 5.96
CA TYR A 118 -3.97 10.82 5.15
C TYR A 118 -4.49 12.19 5.62
N LYS A 119 -4.74 12.35 6.92
CA LYS A 119 -5.21 13.62 7.51
C LYS A 119 -4.24 14.78 7.24
N ALA A 120 -2.95 14.54 7.44
CA ALA A 120 -1.92 15.56 7.21
C ALA A 120 -1.82 15.96 5.73
N VAL A 121 -1.90 14.99 4.81
CA VAL A 121 -1.91 15.23 3.36
C VAL A 121 -3.17 16.00 2.96
N ARG A 122 -4.35 15.58 3.42
CA ARG A 122 -5.63 16.28 3.12
C ARG A 122 -5.62 17.71 3.65
N ALA A 123 -5.08 17.95 4.83
CA ALA A 123 -4.95 19.29 5.41
C ALA A 123 -3.97 20.20 4.65
N ALA A 124 -2.98 19.62 3.95
CA ALA A 124 -1.94 20.34 3.22
C ALA A 124 -2.27 20.54 1.73
N THR A 125 -3.37 20.02 1.23
CA THR A 125 -3.76 20.04 -0.18
C THR A 125 -5.21 20.53 -0.35
N SER A 126 -5.57 20.94 -1.56
CA SER A 126 -6.95 21.37 -1.85
C SER A 126 -7.95 20.21 -1.80
N GLU A 127 -9.22 20.52 -1.65
CA GLU A 127 -10.32 19.56 -1.59
C GLU A 127 -10.40 18.67 -2.84
N ASN A 128 -10.05 19.22 -4.00
CA ASN A 128 -10.10 18.51 -5.28
C ASN A 128 -8.83 17.69 -5.58
N PHE A 129 -7.81 17.77 -4.73
CA PHE A 129 -6.57 17.00 -4.90
C PHE A 129 -6.81 15.54 -4.55
N ILE A 130 -6.56 14.64 -5.50
CA ILE A 130 -6.83 13.21 -5.34
C ILE A 130 -5.81 12.59 -4.36
N ILE A 131 -6.31 11.90 -3.34
CA ILE A 131 -5.48 11.12 -2.44
C ILE A 131 -5.86 9.65 -2.60
N SER A 132 -4.97 8.87 -3.17
CA SER A 132 -5.09 7.43 -3.31
C SER A 132 -4.18 6.71 -2.32
N VAL A 133 -4.50 5.46 -2.00
CA VAL A 133 -3.62 4.57 -1.25
C VAL A 133 -3.52 3.21 -1.92
N LYS A 134 -2.31 2.64 -1.95
CA LYS A 134 -2.08 1.26 -2.36
C LYS A 134 -1.88 0.40 -1.12
N LEU A 135 -2.68 -0.64 -0.96
CA LEU A 135 -2.68 -1.52 0.21
C LEU A 135 -2.54 -2.99 -0.20
N ASN A 136 -1.92 -3.78 0.65
CA ASN A 136 -1.92 -5.23 0.52
C ASN A 136 -3.28 -5.81 0.94
N SER A 137 -3.77 -6.79 0.18
CA SER A 137 -4.88 -7.66 0.60
C SER A 137 -4.45 -8.70 1.63
N ALA A 138 -3.16 -9.02 1.69
CA ALA A 138 -2.52 -9.92 2.65
C ALA A 138 -1.00 -9.77 2.60
N ASP A 139 -0.32 -10.18 3.67
CA ASP A 139 1.15 -10.29 3.69
C ASP A 139 1.64 -11.57 2.99
N PHE A 140 0.76 -12.55 2.79
CA PHE A 140 1.08 -13.89 2.29
C PHE A 140 2.15 -14.62 3.13
N GLN A 141 2.20 -14.33 4.42
CA GLN A 141 3.12 -14.89 5.39
C GLN A 141 2.36 -15.35 6.63
N LYS A 142 2.77 -16.49 7.20
CA LYS A 142 2.18 -17.00 8.45
C LYS A 142 2.41 -15.99 9.59
N GLY A 143 1.33 -15.62 10.29
CA GLY A 143 1.36 -14.64 11.37
C GLY A 143 1.39 -13.18 10.90
N GLY A 144 1.18 -12.93 9.59
CA GLY A 144 0.96 -11.59 9.06
C GLY A 144 -0.42 -11.04 9.39
N ILE A 145 -0.75 -9.91 8.77
CA ILE A 145 -2.08 -9.27 8.93
C ILE A 145 -3.18 -10.23 8.46
N THR A 146 -4.24 -10.37 9.24
CA THR A 146 -5.38 -11.24 8.89
C THR A 146 -6.33 -10.55 7.90
N GLU A 147 -7.21 -11.32 7.23
CA GLU A 147 -8.19 -10.75 6.29
C GLU A 147 -9.14 -9.79 7.01
N GLU A 148 -9.58 -10.14 8.23
CA GLU A 148 -10.46 -9.28 9.04
C GLU A 148 -9.76 -7.96 9.42
N GLU A 149 -8.48 -8.02 9.77
CA GLU A 149 -7.69 -6.83 10.06
C GLU A 149 -7.51 -5.95 8.82
N VAL A 150 -7.26 -6.55 7.65
CA VAL A 150 -7.16 -5.82 6.38
C VAL A 150 -8.49 -5.14 6.06
N ILE A 151 -9.63 -5.83 6.18
CA ILE A 151 -10.95 -5.24 6.00
C ILE A 151 -11.14 -4.03 6.93
N SER A 152 -10.72 -4.14 8.20
CA SER A 152 -10.79 -3.04 9.16
C SER A 152 -9.96 -1.83 8.71
N VAL A 153 -8.75 -2.04 8.15
CA VAL A 153 -7.91 -0.96 7.60
C VAL A 153 -8.61 -0.26 6.43
N PHE A 154 -9.19 -1.05 5.49
CA PHE A 154 -9.88 -0.50 4.33
C PHE A 154 -11.09 0.34 4.74
N LYS A 155 -11.88 -0.13 5.71
CA LYS A 155 -13.03 0.62 6.25
C LYS A 155 -12.57 1.91 6.91
N ALA A 156 -11.54 1.87 7.75
CA ALA A 156 -11.06 3.04 8.45
C ALA A 156 -10.57 4.14 7.50
N ILE A 157 -9.89 3.79 6.41
CA ILE A 157 -9.41 4.77 5.44
C ILE A 157 -10.52 5.27 4.50
N ASP A 158 -11.52 4.41 4.18
CA ASP A 158 -12.74 4.81 3.46
C ASP A 158 -13.57 5.82 4.28
N GLU A 159 -13.80 5.52 5.56
CA GLU A 159 -14.48 6.42 6.50
C GLU A 159 -13.75 7.76 6.68
N ALA A 160 -12.42 7.75 6.57
CA ALA A 160 -11.62 8.98 6.58
C ALA A 160 -11.79 9.82 5.31
N GLY A 161 -12.32 9.27 4.22
CA GLY A 161 -12.63 9.97 2.97
C GLY A 161 -11.58 9.83 1.86
N ILE A 162 -10.87 8.70 1.79
CA ILE A 162 -9.94 8.42 0.70
C ILE A 162 -10.66 8.38 -0.66
N ASP A 163 -10.02 8.88 -1.71
CA ASP A 163 -10.64 8.94 -3.05
C ASP A 163 -10.56 7.60 -3.79
N LEU A 164 -9.45 6.86 -3.63
CA LEU A 164 -9.17 5.61 -4.34
C LEU A 164 -8.31 4.68 -3.49
N ILE A 165 -8.70 3.41 -3.39
CA ILE A 165 -7.85 2.35 -2.84
C ILE A 165 -7.41 1.42 -3.97
N GLU A 166 -6.10 1.25 -4.14
CA GLU A 166 -5.53 0.24 -5.02
C GLU A 166 -5.23 -1.03 -4.22
N ILE A 167 -5.87 -2.12 -4.61
CA ILE A 167 -5.69 -3.44 -4.02
C ILE A 167 -4.51 -4.13 -4.68
N SER A 168 -3.55 -4.55 -3.85
CA SER A 168 -2.33 -5.23 -4.25
C SER A 168 -1.95 -6.30 -3.21
N GLY A 169 -0.73 -6.83 -3.25
CA GLY A 169 -0.29 -7.77 -2.22
C GLY A 169 1.12 -8.30 -2.39
N GLY A 170 1.62 -8.89 -1.31
CA GLY A 170 2.96 -9.44 -1.24
C GLY A 170 4.00 -8.49 -0.66
N THR A 171 5.15 -9.06 -0.35
CA THR A 171 6.34 -8.36 0.17
C THR A 171 7.58 -8.95 -0.49
N TYR A 172 8.77 -8.40 -0.27
CA TYR A 172 10.02 -9.00 -0.76
C TYR A 172 10.31 -10.39 -0.15
N GLU A 173 9.78 -10.66 1.06
CA GLU A 173 9.88 -11.98 1.70
C GLU A 173 8.81 -12.98 1.19
N ALA A 174 7.70 -12.46 0.64
CA ALA A 174 6.62 -13.25 0.05
C ALA A 174 6.12 -12.57 -1.25
N PRO A 175 6.88 -12.68 -2.36
CA PRO A 175 6.64 -11.91 -3.58
C PRO A 175 5.47 -12.47 -4.42
N ALA A 176 4.25 -12.36 -3.93
CA ALA A 176 3.03 -12.84 -4.61
C ALA A 176 2.87 -12.18 -5.99
N MET A 177 3.21 -10.89 -6.12
CA MET A 177 3.16 -10.13 -7.38
C MET A 177 4.20 -10.59 -8.41
N ALA A 178 5.33 -11.17 -7.98
CA ALA A 178 6.40 -11.62 -8.88
C ALA A 178 6.14 -12.99 -9.51
N GLY A 179 4.94 -13.56 -9.33
CA GLY A 179 4.60 -14.87 -9.87
C GLY A 179 5.37 -15.97 -9.17
N ALA A 180 5.30 -16.05 -7.84
CA ALA A 180 5.88 -17.11 -7.06
C ALA A 180 5.52 -18.47 -7.68
N LYS A 181 6.54 -19.27 -7.93
CA LYS A 181 6.51 -20.56 -8.64
C LYS A 181 5.42 -21.49 -8.07
N SER A 182 4.22 -21.50 -8.63
CA SER A 182 3.37 -22.65 -8.51
C SER A 182 3.72 -23.59 -9.67
N ASN A 183 4.25 -24.76 -9.36
CA ASN A 183 4.58 -25.82 -10.32
C ASN A 183 3.35 -26.50 -10.96
N GLN A 184 2.20 -25.85 -10.95
CA GLN A 184 0.98 -26.30 -11.61
C GLN A 184 0.62 -25.37 -12.76
N ARG A 185 1.36 -25.52 -13.86
CA ARG A 185 0.91 -25.05 -15.17
C ARG A 185 -0.11 -26.05 -15.70
N LYS A 186 -1.40 -25.81 -15.45
CA LYS A 186 -2.52 -26.24 -16.33
C LYS A 186 -3.84 -25.58 -15.87
N GLU A 187 -4.54 -24.99 -16.83
CA GLU A 187 -5.99 -24.71 -16.88
C GLU A 187 -6.58 -23.51 -16.14
N SER A 188 -5.83 -22.52 -15.71
CA SER A 188 -6.51 -21.29 -15.28
C SER A 188 -5.70 -20.01 -15.54
N THR A 189 -5.34 -19.75 -16.79
CA THR A 189 -4.73 -18.43 -17.11
C THR A 189 -5.70 -17.31 -16.74
N ILE A 190 -6.99 -17.50 -16.95
CA ILE A 190 -8.05 -16.55 -16.56
C ILE A 190 -8.21 -16.48 -15.03
N ALA A 191 -8.18 -17.61 -14.33
CA ALA A 191 -8.25 -17.65 -12.86
C ALA A 191 -6.99 -17.07 -12.17
N ARG A 192 -5.89 -16.85 -12.91
CA ARG A 192 -4.67 -16.20 -12.41
C ARG A 192 -4.59 -14.72 -12.77
N GLU A 193 -5.44 -14.23 -13.65
CA GLU A 193 -5.43 -12.83 -14.10
C GLU A 193 -5.99 -11.85 -13.07
N ALA A 194 -6.53 -12.35 -11.95
CA ALA A 194 -7.07 -11.49 -10.92
C ALA A 194 -6.83 -12.07 -9.52
N TYR A 195 -5.57 -12.17 -9.09
CA TYR A 195 -5.20 -12.66 -7.76
C TYR A 195 -5.96 -12.00 -6.60
N PHE A 196 -6.41 -10.79 -6.82
CA PHE A 196 -7.04 -9.96 -5.78
C PHE A 196 -8.51 -9.68 -6.07
N LEU A 197 -9.13 -10.30 -7.11
CA LEU A 197 -10.51 -10.02 -7.46
C LEU A 197 -11.47 -10.54 -6.40
N ASP A 198 -11.26 -11.77 -5.90
CA ASP A 198 -12.09 -12.34 -4.82
C ASP A 198 -12.08 -11.46 -3.57
N PHE A 199 -10.91 -10.89 -3.25
CA PHE A 199 -10.80 -9.93 -2.14
C PHE A 199 -11.51 -8.60 -2.48
N ALA A 200 -11.38 -8.11 -3.72
CA ALA A 200 -12.05 -6.89 -4.16
C ALA A 200 -13.59 -7.03 -4.08
N GLU A 201 -14.15 -8.20 -4.45
CA GLU A 201 -15.58 -8.48 -4.33
C GLU A 201 -16.08 -8.43 -2.87
N LYS A 202 -15.25 -8.90 -1.92
CA LYS A 202 -15.56 -8.79 -0.49
C LYS A 202 -15.51 -7.34 -0.04
N ILE A 203 -14.41 -6.65 -0.35
CA ILE A 203 -14.19 -5.26 0.06
C ILE A 203 -15.21 -4.30 -0.54
N ARG A 204 -15.66 -4.53 -1.78
CA ARG A 204 -16.67 -3.68 -2.43
C ARG A 204 -17.96 -3.53 -1.61
N LYS A 205 -18.29 -4.52 -0.78
CA LYS A 205 -19.46 -4.50 0.09
C LYS A 205 -19.25 -3.66 1.37
N GLU A 206 -18.01 -3.40 1.71
CA GLU A 206 -17.60 -2.77 2.97
C GLU A 206 -17.18 -1.30 2.81
N VAL A 207 -16.82 -0.87 1.59
CA VAL A 207 -16.29 0.48 1.30
C VAL A 207 -17.05 1.15 0.17
N LYS A 208 -17.03 2.48 0.15
CA LYS A 208 -17.74 3.32 -0.84
C LYS A 208 -16.79 3.98 -1.84
N CYS A 209 -15.53 4.19 -1.46
CA CYS A 209 -14.54 4.81 -2.32
C CYS A 209 -14.29 4.02 -3.61
N LYS A 210 -13.60 4.61 -4.55
CA LYS A 210 -13.18 3.92 -5.77
C LYS A 210 -12.15 2.84 -5.46
N LEU A 211 -12.29 1.68 -6.15
CA LEU A 211 -11.38 0.57 -6.03
C LEU A 211 -10.65 0.33 -7.35
N MET A 212 -9.35 0.12 -7.26
CA MET A 212 -8.50 -0.38 -8.35
C MET A 212 -7.90 -1.73 -7.96
N VAL A 213 -7.92 -2.67 -8.88
CA VAL A 213 -7.27 -3.98 -8.69
C VAL A 213 -6.05 -4.04 -9.60
N THR A 214 -4.88 -4.27 -9.00
CA THR A 214 -3.60 -4.35 -9.72
C THR A 214 -2.97 -5.71 -9.52
N GLY A 215 -2.62 -6.36 -10.62
CA GLY A 215 -1.83 -7.59 -10.62
C GLY A 215 -2.49 -8.75 -11.36
N GLY A 216 -1.69 -9.35 -12.23
CA GLY A 216 -2.06 -10.57 -12.96
C GLY A 216 -2.85 -10.36 -14.24
N PHE A 217 -3.45 -9.22 -14.49
CA PHE A 217 -4.19 -8.95 -15.72
C PHE A 217 -3.28 -8.98 -16.95
N ARG A 218 -3.67 -9.73 -17.98
CA ARG A 218 -2.90 -9.91 -19.23
C ARG A 218 -3.76 -9.84 -20.47
N THR A 219 -5.08 -9.95 -20.33
CA THR A 219 -6.02 -9.93 -21.44
C THR A 219 -7.10 -8.89 -21.22
N VAL A 220 -7.53 -8.26 -22.33
CA VAL A 220 -8.68 -7.32 -22.33
C VAL A 220 -9.94 -8.01 -21.81
N LYS A 221 -10.12 -9.31 -22.12
CA LYS A 221 -11.26 -10.09 -21.67
C LYS A 221 -11.29 -10.22 -20.14
N GLY A 222 -10.13 -10.50 -19.50
CA GLY A 222 -10.04 -10.57 -18.04
C GLY A 222 -10.27 -9.21 -17.38
N MET A 223 -9.75 -8.13 -17.97
CA MET A 223 -9.96 -6.77 -17.48
C MET A 223 -11.44 -6.37 -17.55
N ASN A 224 -12.10 -6.61 -18.70
CA ASN A 224 -13.52 -6.32 -18.86
C ASN A 224 -14.38 -7.12 -17.87
N ALA A 225 -14.12 -8.41 -17.72
CA ALA A 225 -14.86 -9.26 -16.77
C ALA A 225 -14.74 -8.73 -15.33
N ALA A 226 -13.57 -8.26 -14.92
CA ALA A 226 -13.38 -7.68 -13.59
C ALA A 226 -14.14 -6.37 -13.40
N LEU A 227 -14.19 -5.49 -14.41
CA LEU A 227 -14.98 -4.26 -14.37
C LEU A 227 -16.49 -4.55 -14.39
N GLU A 228 -16.93 -5.48 -15.25
CA GLU A 228 -18.35 -5.88 -15.39
C GLU A 228 -18.90 -6.56 -14.13
N SER A 229 -18.03 -7.23 -13.34
CA SER A 229 -18.43 -7.80 -12.05
C SER A 229 -18.83 -6.74 -11.01
N GLY A 230 -18.40 -5.49 -11.21
CA GLY A 230 -18.61 -4.39 -10.25
C GLY A 230 -17.70 -4.44 -9.02
N ALA A 231 -16.76 -5.39 -8.96
CA ALA A 231 -15.83 -5.52 -7.84
C ALA A 231 -14.82 -4.38 -7.76
N CYS A 232 -14.50 -3.76 -8.90
CA CYS A 232 -13.59 -2.63 -8.97
C CYS A 232 -14.03 -1.61 -10.02
N ASP A 233 -13.53 -0.38 -9.88
CA ASP A 233 -13.78 0.74 -10.80
C ASP A 233 -12.64 0.91 -11.82
N PHE A 234 -11.42 0.42 -11.48
CA PHE A 234 -10.21 0.56 -12.28
C PHE A 234 -9.39 -0.72 -12.29
N ILE A 235 -8.62 -0.91 -13.36
CA ILE A 235 -7.64 -1.98 -13.52
C ILE A 235 -6.24 -1.37 -13.55
N GLY A 236 -5.34 -1.90 -12.70
CA GLY A 236 -3.91 -1.64 -12.74
C GLY A 236 -3.18 -2.75 -13.51
N ILE A 237 -2.26 -2.37 -14.41
CA ILE A 237 -1.46 -3.27 -15.23
C ILE A 237 0.04 -3.07 -15.00
#